data_ba4abbb74e579856878b0934a81d6a28
#
_entry.id   ba4abbb74e579856878b0934a81d6a28
#
_cell.length_a   1.000
_cell.length_b   1.000
_cell.length_c   1.000
_cell.angle_alpha   90.00
_cell.angle_beta   90.00
_cell.angle_gamma   90.00
#
_symmetry.space_group_name_H-M   'P 1'
#
loop_
_entity.id
_entity.type
_entity.pdbx_description
1 polymer ?
#
loop_
_entity_poly.entity_id
_entity_poly.type
_entity_poly.pdbx_seq_one_letter_code
_entity_poly.pdbx_strand_id
1 'polypeptide(L)'
;NVATAAEPDLELAATQLRRAAELANGYGIRIAYEALAWGAFVDDYRVAWEIVKRADHPALGLCLDSFHILSKGHPLEPIEQIPGDKIFILQLADAPHMSLDQLSWSRHHRVFPGEGQFPVAEFVARSVRAGYQGPLSLEIFNDLFRQANASLTAQDGWRSLAWIESEAARWITDHATAQSPYPLAPLAHIQQPRTITFVELRGPRDEGLVDTLSFFGFERVGSHRSKLIELWSHGGARIIINPGSAEFEHPYVAALGFAVPDLETARTRAEELGMASLARPSQPGEADIVGFASPDGTEVYLDQLDDDGLPTWWSEFSDQPPQTSPEITGIDHVNLSQPWHYFDSAVLFYTSLLTLDAQESLELAAPLGLVRSQVMRSASGSVRLALNVYPPGENPVPKSPPAQHIAFATRDIFALARSAKQRGIELLPVGDNYYRDLEARLGLDSQTAQQLRELNLLYDRDANGEFLHFYTRNFGGLFLEVVQRTNGYDGYGAPNAPIRLAAQHRSDG
;
A
#
# COMPACT_ATOMS: atom_id res chain seq x y z
N ASN A 1 -7.15 32.64 -4.24
CA ASN A 1 -8.41 32.05 -4.68
C ASN A 1 -9.59 32.87 -4.22
N VAL A 2 -10.71 32.79 -4.94
CA VAL A 2 -12.04 33.28 -4.58
C VAL A 2 -13.00 32.13 -4.83
N ALA A 3 -13.82 31.80 -3.89
CA ALA A 3 -14.59 30.56 -3.93
C ALA A 3 -16.09 30.83 -3.75
N THR A 4 -16.91 29.99 -4.39
CA THR A 4 -18.35 29.87 -4.27
C THR A 4 -19.12 31.14 -4.67
N ALA A 5 -20.44 31.17 -4.46
CA ALA A 5 -21.33 32.30 -4.68
C ALA A 5 -22.39 32.34 -3.57
N ALA A 6 -22.86 33.55 -3.24
CA ALA A 6 -23.93 33.77 -2.24
C ALA A 6 -25.32 33.58 -2.83
N GLU A 7 -25.46 33.65 -4.16
CA GLU A 7 -26.73 33.59 -4.90
C GLU A 7 -26.58 32.74 -6.19
N PRO A 8 -27.69 32.18 -6.71
CA PRO A 8 -27.65 31.31 -7.89
C PRO A 8 -27.54 32.07 -9.22
N ASP A 9 -27.54 33.40 -9.21
CA ASP A 9 -27.50 34.22 -10.43
C ASP A 9 -26.08 34.26 -11.01
N LEU A 10 -25.89 33.54 -12.12
CA LEU A 10 -24.58 33.42 -12.81
C LEU A 10 -24.17 34.76 -13.46
N GLU A 11 -25.09 35.58 -13.92
CA GLU A 11 -24.79 36.91 -14.52
C GLU A 11 -24.30 37.90 -13.46
N LEU A 12 -24.96 37.90 -12.31
CA LEU A 12 -24.53 38.71 -11.17
C LEU A 12 -23.12 38.25 -10.72
N ALA A 13 -22.89 36.95 -10.55
CA ALA A 13 -21.57 36.38 -10.20
C ALA A 13 -20.49 36.77 -11.21
N ALA A 14 -20.78 36.64 -12.51
CA ALA A 14 -19.85 37.02 -13.57
C ALA A 14 -19.52 38.50 -13.56
N THR A 15 -20.53 39.36 -13.38
CA THR A 15 -20.34 40.80 -13.30
C THR A 15 -19.48 41.22 -12.10
N GLN A 16 -19.71 40.61 -10.92
CA GLN A 16 -18.93 40.89 -9.71
C GLN A 16 -17.49 40.40 -9.85
N LEU A 17 -17.26 39.18 -10.37
CA LEU A 17 -15.93 38.64 -10.59
C LEU A 17 -15.16 39.39 -11.66
N ARG A 18 -15.81 39.85 -12.75
CA ARG A 18 -15.20 40.71 -13.74
C ARG A 18 -14.68 41.99 -13.09
N ARG A 19 -15.51 42.70 -12.29
CA ARG A 19 -15.08 43.93 -11.58
C ARG A 19 -13.91 43.67 -10.62
N ALA A 20 -13.94 42.55 -9.89
CA ALA A 20 -12.83 42.14 -9.04
C ALA A 20 -11.55 41.89 -9.84
N ALA A 21 -11.68 41.25 -10.99
CA ALA A 21 -10.55 40.95 -11.88
C ALA A 21 -9.96 42.25 -12.52
N GLU A 22 -10.80 43.21 -12.89
CA GLU A 22 -10.35 44.52 -13.37
C GLU A 22 -9.51 45.25 -12.30
N LEU A 23 -9.97 45.23 -11.05
CA LEU A 23 -9.20 45.81 -9.93
C LEU A 23 -7.89 45.08 -9.69
N ALA A 24 -7.92 43.74 -9.61
CA ALA A 24 -6.73 42.91 -9.41
C ALA A 24 -5.69 43.10 -10.52
N ASN A 25 -6.16 43.19 -11.75
CA ASN A 25 -5.29 43.38 -12.94
C ASN A 25 -4.49 44.68 -12.88
N GLY A 26 -5.08 45.76 -12.28
CA GLY A 26 -4.38 46.99 -12.05
C GLY A 26 -3.17 46.90 -11.13
N TYR A 27 -3.07 45.81 -10.35
CA TYR A 27 -1.95 45.46 -9.48
C TYR A 27 -1.11 44.27 -10.01
N GLY A 28 -1.35 43.82 -11.23
CA GLY A 28 -0.67 42.69 -11.80
C GLY A 28 -1.08 41.31 -11.18
N ILE A 29 -2.25 41.29 -10.52
CA ILE A 29 -2.76 40.07 -9.85
C ILE A 29 -3.85 39.45 -10.70
N ARG A 30 -3.84 38.08 -10.77
CA ARG A 30 -4.90 37.29 -11.38
C ARG A 30 -5.77 36.64 -10.30
N ILE A 31 -7.06 36.47 -10.59
CA ILE A 31 -8.02 35.82 -9.71
C ILE A 31 -8.29 34.41 -10.25
N ALA A 32 -8.06 33.38 -9.43
CA ALA A 32 -8.48 32.01 -9.68
C ALA A 32 -9.81 31.76 -8.93
N TYR A 33 -10.87 31.46 -9.66
CA TYR A 33 -12.18 31.15 -9.11
C TYR A 33 -12.35 29.66 -8.90
N GLU A 34 -12.85 29.26 -7.75
CA GLU A 34 -12.91 27.88 -7.31
C GLU A 34 -14.33 27.45 -6.95
N ALA A 35 -14.75 26.28 -7.42
CA ALA A 35 -15.97 25.60 -6.98
C ALA A 35 -15.64 24.73 -5.76
N LEU A 36 -16.35 24.92 -4.65
CA LEU A 36 -16.17 24.12 -3.44
C LEU A 36 -17.23 23.04 -3.35
N ALA A 37 -16.84 21.80 -3.02
CA ALA A 37 -17.75 20.65 -2.93
C ALA A 37 -18.94 20.86 -1.99
N TRP A 38 -18.84 21.76 -1.03
CA TRP A 38 -19.92 22.18 -0.14
C TRP A 38 -20.56 23.53 -0.52
N GLY A 39 -20.22 24.07 -1.69
CA GLY A 39 -20.78 25.35 -2.17
C GLY A 39 -22.29 25.25 -2.37
N ALA A 40 -23.04 26.26 -1.93
CA ALA A 40 -24.49 26.27 -2.06
C ALA A 40 -24.96 26.42 -3.51
N PHE A 41 -24.22 27.16 -4.35
CA PHE A 41 -24.62 27.52 -5.70
C PHE A 41 -23.53 27.22 -6.75
N VAL A 42 -22.27 27.12 -6.32
CA VAL A 42 -21.12 26.80 -7.19
C VAL A 42 -20.31 25.73 -6.49
N ASP A 43 -20.72 24.49 -6.68
CA ASP A 43 -20.07 23.27 -6.16
C ASP A 43 -19.54 22.37 -7.30
N ASP A 44 -19.66 22.83 -8.53
CA ASP A 44 -19.25 22.17 -9.76
C ASP A 44 -18.32 23.10 -10.56
N TYR A 45 -17.13 22.63 -10.91
CA TYR A 45 -16.17 23.39 -11.71
C TYR A 45 -16.72 23.83 -13.07
N ARG A 46 -17.68 23.11 -13.65
CA ARG A 46 -18.33 23.47 -14.91
C ARG A 46 -19.20 24.72 -14.77
N VAL A 47 -19.85 24.89 -13.62
CA VAL A 47 -20.58 26.11 -13.28
C VAL A 47 -19.61 27.27 -13.06
N ALA A 48 -18.51 27.03 -12.34
CA ALA A 48 -17.46 28.02 -12.18
C ALA A 48 -16.86 28.46 -13.52
N TRP A 49 -16.63 27.52 -14.44
CA TRP A 49 -16.17 27.82 -15.79
C TRP A 49 -17.19 28.68 -16.58
N GLU A 50 -18.49 28.38 -16.48
CA GLU A 50 -19.52 29.17 -17.15
C GLU A 50 -19.53 30.62 -16.65
N ILE A 51 -19.33 30.86 -15.35
CA ILE A 51 -19.22 32.18 -14.77
C ILE A 51 -17.96 32.91 -15.28
N VAL A 52 -16.79 32.23 -15.28
CA VAL A 52 -15.52 32.80 -15.77
C VAL A 52 -15.63 33.16 -17.25
N LYS A 53 -16.28 32.33 -18.05
CA LYS A 53 -16.51 32.57 -19.48
C LYS A 53 -17.40 33.79 -19.71
N ARG A 54 -18.49 33.95 -18.95
CA ARG A 54 -19.36 35.12 -19.02
C ARG A 54 -18.67 36.41 -18.56
N ALA A 55 -17.88 36.33 -17.51
CA ALA A 55 -17.09 37.45 -17.03
C ALA A 55 -16.08 37.97 -18.07
N ASP A 56 -15.58 37.11 -18.94
CA ASP A 56 -14.69 37.39 -20.07
C ASP A 56 -13.58 38.43 -19.73
N HIS A 57 -12.72 38.06 -18.79
CA HIS A 57 -11.61 38.94 -18.37
C HIS A 57 -10.28 38.13 -18.33
N PRO A 58 -9.16 38.66 -18.87
CA PRO A 58 -7.90 37.93 -18.93
C PRO A 58 -7.28 37.61 -17.55
N ALA A 59 -7.53 38.45 -16.55
CA ALA A 59 -7.06 38.22 -15.18
C ALA A 59 -8.01 37.37 -14.33
N LEU A 60 -9.06 36.78 -14.91
CA LEU A 60 -9.93 35.80 -14.27
C LEU A 60 -9.79 34.44 -14.95
N GLY A 61 -9.59 33.41 -14.13
CA GLY A 61 -9.50 32.00 -14.54
C GLY A 61 -9.98 31.09 -13.43
N LEU A 62 -9.66 29.83 -13.52
CA LEU A 62 -10.10 28.80 -12.58
C LEU A 62 -8.96 28.33 -11.67
N CYS A 63 -9.31 28.03 -10.44
CA CYS A 63 -8.64 27.04 -9.60
C CYS A 63 -9.40 25.72 -9.76
N LEU A 64 -8.74 24.66 -10.19
CA LEU A 64 -9.27 23.32 -10.21
C LEU A 64 -8.64 22.55 -9.06
N ASP A 65 -9.47 22.19 -8.06
CA ASP A 65 -9.06 21.36 -6.93
C ASP A 65 -9.58 19.95 -7.14
N SER A 66 -8.67 18.97 -7.17
CA SER A 66 -9.00 17.56 -7.41
C SER A 66 -9.96 17.01 -6.35
N PHE A 67 -9.81 17.39 -5.07
CA PHE A 67 -10.73 16.92 -4.03
C PHE A 67 -12.17 17.37 -4.29
N HIS A 68 -12.37 18.66 -4.60
CA HIS A 68 -13.72 19.19 -4.81
C HIS A 68 -14.41 18.56 -6.02
N ILE A 69 -13.66 18.21 -7.04
CA ILE A 69 -14.19 17.59 -8.25
C ILE A 69 -14.48 16.11 -8.02
N LEU A 70 -13.51 15.38 -7.47
CA LEU A 70 -13.55 13.91 -7.36
C LEU A 70 -14.45 13.43 -6.22
N SER A 71 -14.48 14.12 -5.08
CA SER A 71 -15.36 13.79 -3.96
C SER A 71 -16.86 13.90 -4.31
N LYS A 72 -17.20 14.72 -5.31
CA LYS A 72 -18.56 14.85 -5.86
C LYS A 72 -18.84 13.91 -7.02
N GLY A 73 -17.82 13.18 -7.51
CA GLY A 73 -17.94 12.33 -8.69
C GLY A 73 -18.23 13.10 -9.97
N HIS A 74 -17.77 14.35 -10.08
CA HIS A 74 -17.95 15.12 -11.30
C HIS A 74 -17.12 14.53 -12.45
N PRO A 75 -17.65 14.52 -13.70
CA PRO A 75 -16.93 14.02 -14.85
C PRO A 75 -15.69 14.88 -15.14
N LEU A 76 -14.60 14.23 -15.57
CA LEU A 76 -13.32 14.90 -15.84
C LEU A 76 -13.16 15.32 -17.32
N GLU A 77 -13.89 14.70 -18.24
CA GLU A 77 -13.78 14.96 -19.68
C GLU A 77 -14.01 16.44 -20.06
N PRO A 78 -14.96 17.16 -19.42
CA PRO A 78 -15.17 18.57 -19.75
C PRO A 78 -13.98 19.49 -19.40
N ILE A 79 -13.02 19.06 -18.59
CA ILE A 79 -11.81 19.84 -18.29
C ILE A 79 -11.04 20.13 -19.59
N GLU A 80 -11.01 19.20 -20.53
CA GLU A 80 -10.30 19.36 -21.81
C GLU A 80 -10.91 20.43 -22.72
N GLN A 81 -12.12 20.90 -22.41
CA GLN A 81 -12.80 22.00 -23.14
C GLN A 81 -12.48 23.38 -22.56
N ILE A 82 -11.80 23.43 -21.42
CA ILE A 82 -11.39 24.68 -20.79
C ILE A 82 -10.04 25.11 -21.40
N PRO A 83 -9.89 26.31 -21.98
CA PRO A 83 -8.59 26.76 -22.44
C PRO A 83 -7.56 26.75 -21.33
N GLY A 84 -6.38 26.17 -21.58
CA GLY A 84 -5.34 25.98 -20.55
C GLY A 84 -4.85 27.29 -19.92
N ASP A 85 -4.90 28.41 -20.67
CA ASP A 85 -4.58 29.76 -20.17
C ASP A 85 -5.65 30.31 -19.20
N LYS A 86 -6.79 29.63 -19.08
CA LYS A 86 -7.87 29.93 -18.12
C LYS A 86 -7.84 29.02 -16.88
N ILE A 87 -6.99 28.01 -16.86
CA ILE A 87 -6.69 27.22 -15.67
C ILE A 87 -5.47 27.86 -14.99
N PHE A 88 -5.66 28.58 -13.91
CA PHE A 88 -4.58 29.36 -13.29
C PHE A 88 -3.79 28.56 -12.25
N ILE A 89 -4.45 27.60 -11.58
CA ILE A 89 -3.84 26.75 -10.57
C ILE A 89 -4.55 25.41 -10.53
N LEU A 90 -3.77 24.34 -10.33
CA LEU A 90 -4.26 23.05 -9.91
C LEU A 90 -3.94 22.83 -8.45
N GLN A 91 -4.94 22.49 -7.64
CA GLN A 91 -4.77 22.02 -6.28
C GLN A 91 -5.00 20.50 -6.27
N LEU A 92 -4.03 19.78 -5.74
CA LEU A 92 -4.02 18.33 -5.73
C LEU A 92 -4.19 17.82 -4.31
N ALA A 93 -5.17 16.97 -4.14
CA ALA A 93 -5.37 16.12 -2.99
C ALA A 93 -6.02 14.82 -3.43
N ASP A 94 -5.70 13.76 -2.74
CA ASP A 94 -6.39 12.48 -2.80
C ASP A 94 -7.20 12.28 -1.51
N ALA A 95 -8.00 11.24 -1.42
CA ALA A 95 -8.69 10.87 -0.19
C ALA A 95 -9.12 9.40 -0.23
N PRO A 96 -9.22 8.71 0.93
CA PRO A 96 -9.92 7.45 1.02
C PRO A 96 -11.42 7.66 0.80
N HIS A 97 -12.12 6.71 0.18
CA HIS A 97 -13.57 6.76 0.08
C HIS A 97 -14.22 6.65 1.46
N MET A 98 -14.99 7.67 1.83
CA MET A 98 -15.63 7.76 3.13
C MET A 98 -17.07 8.25 3.02
N SER A 99 -17.93 7.79 3.93
CA SER A 99 -19.31 8.26 4.04
C SER A 99 -19.39 9.42 5.05
N LEU A 100 -18.85 10.56 4.66
CA LEU A 100 -18.85 11.81 5.46
C LEU A 100 -19.49 12.95 4.66
N ASP A 101 -19.87 14.04 5.36
CA ASP A 101 -20.20 15.28 4.69
C ASP A 101 -18.95 15.87 4.04
N GLN A 102 -19.16 16.59 2.92
CA GLN A 102 -18.06 17.07 2.07
C GLN A 102 -17.09 18.00 2.80
N LEU A 103 -17.58 18.80 3.74
CA LEU A 103 -16.75 19.74 4.49
C LEU A 103 -15.85 19.02 5.49
N SER A 104 -16.40 18.10 6.28
CA SER A 104 -15.64 17.29 7.23
C SER A 104 -14.62 16.41 6.52
N TRP A 105 -15.02 15.78 5.41
CA TRP A 105 -14.12 14.97 4.59
C TRP A 105 -12.95 15.81 4.06
N SER A 106 -13.23 16.97 3.46
CA SER A 106 -12.21 17.89 2.95
C SER A 106 -11.26 18.41 4.02
N ARG A 107 -11.76 18.67 5.24
CA ARG A 107 -10.98 19.34 6.27
C ARG A 107 -10.06 18.45 7.08
N HIS A 108 -10.33 17.15 7.10
CA HIS A 108 -9.68 16.22 8.03
C HIS A 108 -9.04 15.00 7.36
N HIS A 109 -9.43 14.68 6.11
CA HIS A 109 -9.10 13.38 5.51
C HIS A 109 -8.50 13.46 4.10
N ARG A 110 -8.02 14.62 3.66
CA ARG A 110 -7.23 14.70 2.44
C ARG A 110 -5.87 14.05 2.68
N VAL A 111 -5.39 13.31 1.71
CA VAL A 111 -4.07 12.69 1.71
C VAL A 111 -3.31 13.09 0.43
N PHE A 112 -2.05 12.76 0.35
CA PHE A 112 -1.27 13.02 -0.87
C PHE A 112 -1.77 12.17 -2.03
N PRO A 113 -1.69 12.64 -3.29
CA PRO A 113 -1.93 11.82 -4.47
C PRO A 113 -1.17 10.49 -4.43
N GLY A 114 -1.90 9.38 -4.56
CA GLY A 114 -1.36 8.02 -4.43
C GLY A 114 -1.52 7.36 -3.06
N GLU A 115 -1.96 8.10 -2.06
CA GLU A 115 -2.29 7.59 -0.73
C GLU A 115 -3.79 7.29 -0.56
N GLY A 116 -4.62 7.79 -1.48
CA GLY A 116 -6.07 7.64 -1.48
C GLY A 116 -6.60 6.77 -2.61
N GLN A 117 -7.85 7.03 -3.00
CA GLN A 117 -8.58 6.22 -3.98
C GLN A 117 -9.14 7.04 -5.14
N PHE A 118 -8.81 8.34 -5.23
CA PHE A 118 -9.29 9.20 -6.30
C PHE A 118 -8.47 9.05 -7.57
N PRO A 119 -9.07 9.17 -8.77
CA PRO A 119 -8.34 9.13 -10.05
C PRO A 119 -7.61 10.45 -10.33
N VAL A 120 -6.69 10.86 -9.42
CA VAL A 120 -5.96 12.15 -9.50
C VAL A 120 -5.07 12.20 -10.74
N ALA A 121 -4.51 11.05 -11.17
CA ALA A 121 -3.70 10.99 -12.39
C ALA A 121 -4.49 11.40 -13.65
N GLU A 122 -5.72 10.93 -13.79
CA GLU A 122 -6.60 11.34 -14.89
C GLU A 122 -6.94 12.83 -14.82
N PHE A 123 -7.21 13.35 -13.63
CA PHE A 123 -7.47 14.78 -13.44
C PHE A 123 -6.29 15.64 -13.91
N VAL A 124 -5.07 15.30 -13.51
CA VAL A 124 -3.84 15.99 -13.95
C VAL A 124 -3.65 15.84 -15.46
N ALA A 125 -3.78 14.61 -15.99
CA ALA A 125 -3.62 14.32 -17.41
C ALA A 125 -4.56 15.15 -18.30
N ARG A 126 -5.84 15.22 -17.93
CA ARG A 126 -6.85 16.01 -18.68
C ARG A 126 -6.59 17.51 -18.57
N SER A 127 -6.13 17.99 -17.43
CA SER A 127 -5.76 19.40 -17.25
C SER A 127 -4.55 19.78 -18.13
N VAL A 128 -3.55 18.90 -18.21
CA VAL A 128 -2.38 19.09 -19.10
C VAL A 128 -2.80 19.03 -20.57
N ARG A 129 -3.70 18.14 -20.96
CA ARG A 129 -4.26 18.06 -22.32
C ARG A 129 -5.07 19.29 -22.69
N ALA A 130 -5.73 19.93 -21.74
CA ALA A 130 -6.38 21.23 -21.92
C ALA A 130 -5.38 22.36 -22.19
N GLY A 131 -4.09 22.14 -21.97
CA GLY A 131 -3.00 23.11 -22.15
C GLY A 131 -2.56 23.80 -20.88
N TYR A 132 -2.87 23.27 -19.70
CA TYR A 132 -2.32 23.77 -18.43
C TYR A 132 -0.80 23.62 -18.38
N GLN A 133 -0.10 24.68 -17.96
CA GLN A 133 1.36 24.77 -17.88
C GLN A 133 1.85 25.31 -16.53
N GLY A 134 0.96 25.41 -15.57
CA GLY A 134 1.30 25.87 -14.22
C GLY A 134 1.84 24.75 -13.33
N PRO A 135 2.21 25.08 -12.09
CA PRO A 135 2.72 24.10 -11.13
C PRO A 135 1.63 23.16 -10.64
N LEU A 136 2.01 21.92 -10.31
CA LEU A 136 1.20 21.00 -9.52
C LEU A 136 1.34 21.39 -8.04
N SER A 137 0.24 21.75 -7.40
CA SER A 137 0.23 22.29 -6.02
C SER A 137 -0.54 21.38 -5.09
N LEU A 138 0.08 20.90 -4.03
CA LEU A 138 -0.61 20.13 -2.99
C LEU A 138 -1.46 21.03 -2.10
N GLU A 139 -2.69 20.64 -1.84
CA GLU A 139 -3.56 21.29 -0.86
C GLU A 139 -4.17 20.23 0.09
N ILE A 140 -3.45 19.95 1.17
CA ILE A 140 -3.76 18.84 2.08
C ILE A 140 -4.24 19.38 3.43
N PHE A 141 -5.50 19.08 3.76
CA PHE A 141 -6.06 19.27 5.08
C PHE A 141 -6.22 17.93 5.77
N ASN A 142 -5.27 17.62 6.65
CA ASN A 142 -5.21 16.33 7.36
C ASN A 142 -4.73 16.57 8.79
N ASP A 143 -5.47 16.04 9.77
CA ASP A 143 -5.13 16.26 11.18
C ASP A 143 -3.86 15.51 11.59
N LEU A 144 -3.53 14.38 10.90
CA LEU A 144 -2.32 13.60 11.15
C LEU A 144 -1.08 14.37 10.70
N PHE A 145 -1.11 14.99 9.53
CA PHE A 145 0.01 15.75 8.98
C PHE A 145 0.40 16.94 9.85
N ARG A 146 -0.55 17.50 10.60
CA ARG A 146 -0.27 18.58 11.57
C ARG A 146 0.57 18.14 12.77
N GLN A 147 0.60 16.82 13.03
CA GLN A 147 1.33 16.21 14.14
C GLN A 147 2.59 15.47 13.66
N ALA A 148 2.73 15.24 12.35
CA ALA A 148 3.84 14.54 11.75
C ALA A 148 5.11 15.38 11.69
N ASN A 149 6.24 14.72 11.45
CA ASN A 149 7.51 15.39 11.18
C ASN A 149 7.45 16.14 9.85
N ALA A 150 7.59 17.47 9.88
CA ALA A 150 7.44 18.33 8.71
C ALA A 150 8.41 17.98 7.57
N SER A 151 9.63 17.51 7.89
CA SER A 151 10.62 17.11 6.88
C SER A 151 10.19 15.83 6.16
N LEU A 152 9.70 14.82 6.90
CA LEU A 152 9.19 13.59 6.31
C LEU A 152 7.93 13.85 5.48
N THR A 153 7.00 14.65 6.00
CA THR A 153 5.78 15.05 5.26
C THR A 153 6.13 15.77 3.96
N ALA A 154 7.15 16.65 3.96
CA ALA A 154 7.58 17.34 2.76
C ALA A 154 8.24 16.38 1.74
N GLN A 155 8.99 15.38 2.20
CA GLN A 155 9.55 14.33 1.33
C GLN A 155 8.46 13.47 0.71
N ASP A 156 7.45 13.08 1.48
CA ASP A 156 6.30 12.32 0.98
C ASP A 156 5.48 13.16 -0.03
N GLY A 157 5.27 14.45 0.26
CA GLY A 157 4.65 15.37 -0.69
C GLY A 157 5.41 15.50 -2.01
N TRP A 158 6.74 15.58 -1.96
CA TRP A 158 7.58 15.58 -3.16
C TRP A 158 7.45 14.26 -3.94
N ARG A 159 7.54 13.12 -3.24
CA ARG A 159 7.39 11.78 -3.82
C ARG A 159 6.04 11.61 -4.51
N SER A 160 4.98 12.09 -3.85
CA SER A 160 3.63 12.09 -4.40
C SER A 160 3.52 12.90 -5.69
N LEU A 161 4.12 14.11 -5.74
CA LEU A 161 4.12 14.94 -6.95
C LEU A 161 4.89 14.29 -8.09
N ALA A 162 6.07 13.73 -7.84
CA ALA A 162 6.85 13.02 -8.85
C ALA A 162 6.10 11.79 -9.37
N TRP A 163 5.47 11.04 -8.47
CA TRP A 163 4.67 9.86 -8.82
C TRP A 163 3.44 10.23 -9.64
N ILE A 164 2.65 11.23 -9.22
CA ILE A 164 1.41 11.60 -9.93
C ILE A 164 1.68 12.20 -11.30
N GLU A 165 2.79 12.93 -11.47
CA GLU A 165 3.24 13.42 -12.77
C GLU A 165 3.54 12.26 -13.72
N SER A 166 4.24 11.22 -13.24
CA SER A 166 4.53 10.01 -14.00
C SER A 166 3.25 9.23 -14.38
N GLU A 167 2.31 9.09 -13.45
CA GLU A 167 1.03 8.42 -13.71
C GLU A 167 0.18 9.19 -14.72
N ALA A 168 0.16 10.52 -14.63
CA ALA A 168 -0.53 11.36 -15.62
C ALA A 168 0.11 11.24 -17.01
N ALA A 169 1.44 11.18 -17.10
CA ALA A 169 2.17 10.94 -18.36
C ALA A 169 1.82 9.58 -18.97
N ARG A 170 1.72 8.54 -18.14
CA ARG A 170 1.30 7.20 -18.56
C ARG A 170 -0.14 7.22 -19.05
N TRP A 171 -1.06 7.81 -18.26
CA TRP A 171 -2.46 7.93 -18.66
C TRP A 171 -2.62 8.63 -20.03
N ILE A 172 -1.87 9.73 -20.27
CA ILE A 172 -1.87 10.41 -21.57
C ILE A 172 -1.39 9.46 -22.68
N THR A 173 -0.33 8.71 -22.45
CA THR A 173 0.21 7.76 -23.45
C THR A 173 -0.81 6.69 -23.82
N ASP A 174 -1.51 6.14 -22.82
CA ASP A 174 -2.49 5.07 -23.01
C ASP A 174 -3.79 5.55 -23.69
N HIS A 175 -4.12 6.85 -23.55
CA HIS A 175 -5.38 7.43 -24.06
C HIS A 175 -5.17 8.46 -25.17
N ALA A 176 -3.95 8.67 -25.67
CA ALA A 176 -3.67 9.73 -26.61
C ALA A 176 -3.92 9.32 -28.06
N THR A 177 -4.63 10.21 -28.77
CA THR A 177 -4.61 10.28 -30.25
C THR A 177 -3.54 11.26 -30.76
N ALA A 178 -2.93 12.07 -29.89
CA ALA A 178 -1.88 13.02 -30.18
C ALA A 178 -0.99 13.24 -28.94
N GLN A 179 0.28 13.65 -29.14
CA GLN A 179 1.19 14.02 -28.05
C GLN A 179 0.66 15.25 -27.31
N SER A 180 0.82 15.24 -25.97
CA SER A 180 0.55 16.42 -25.16
C SER A 180 1.47 17.56 -25.54
N PRO A 181 0.98 18.80 -25.64
CA PRO A 181 1.82 19.97 -25.90
C PRO A 181 2.78 20.29 -24.74
N TYR A 182 2.55 19.71 -23.57
CA TYR A 182 3.35 19.94 -22.37
C TYR A 182 4.02 18.62 -21.94
N PRO A 183 5.36 18.57 -21.89
CA PRO A 183 6.06 17.36 -21.47
C PRO A 183 5.92 17.17 -19.97
N LEU A 184 5.36 16.05 -19.55
CA LEU A 184 5.45 15.53 -18.19
C LEU A 184 6.71 14.69 -18.06
N ALA A 185 7.31 14.65 -16.87
CA ALA A 185 8.50 13.88 -16.58
C ALA A 185 8.11 12.48 -16.04
N PRO A 186 8.06 11.43 -16.88
CA PRO A 186 7.78 10.09 -16.37
C PRO A 186 8.98 9.57 -15.58
N LEU A 187 8.70 8.93 -14.44
CA LEU A 187 9.69 8.16 -13.70
C LEU A 187 10.21 6.99 -14.53
N ALA A 188 11.43 6.54 -14.25
CA ALA A 188 11.95 5.31 -14.82
C ALA A 188 10.95 4.17 -14.67
N HIS A 189 10.58 3.54 -15.79
CA HIS A 189 9.57 2.49 -15.81
C HIS A 189 10.18 1.18 -15.33
N ILE A 190 9.68 0.67 -14.20
CA ILE A 190 10.04 -0.64 -13.70
C ILE A 190 8.90 -1.64 -13.94
N GLN A 191 9.26 -2.89 -14.15
CA GLN A 191 8.30 -3.99 -14.05
C GLN A 191 8.08 -4.31 -12.57
N GLN A 192 6.86 -4.68 -12.22
CA GLN A 192 6.53 -5.12 -10.86
C GLN A 192 7.41 -6.29 -10.40
N PRO A 193 7.71 -6.38 -9.10
CA PRO A 193 8.52 -7.46 -8.58
C PRO A 193 7.86 -8.82 -8.84
N ARG A 194 8.71 -9.82 -9.14
CA ARG A 194 8.26 -11.18 -9.51
C ARG A 194 7.91 -12.03 -8.30
N THR A 195 8.59 -11.81 -7.18
CA THR A 195 8.41 -12.59 -5.95
C THR A 195 9.04 -11.86 -4.75
N ILE A 196 8.64 -12.28 -3.55
CA ILE A 196 9.37 -11.98 -2.31
C ILE A 196 10.52 -12.97 -2.22
N THR A 197 11.76 -12.49 -2.24
CA THR A 197 12.96 -13.32 -2.26
C THR A 197 13.36 -13.81 -0.88
N PHE A 198 13.12 -13.00 0.15
CA PHE A 198 13.32 -13.35 1.54
C PHE A 198 12.48 -12.48 2.47
N VAL A 199 12.30 -12.96 3.69
CA VAL A 199 11.90 -12.18 4.86
C VAL A 199 13.01 -12.28 5.91
N GLU A 200 13.53 -11.15 6.39
CA GLU A 200 14.48 -11.11 7.49
C GLU A 200 13.76 -10.93 8.82
N LEU A 201 14.04 -11.84 9.74
CA LEU A 201 13.62 -11.78 11.12
C LEU A 201 14.79 -11.29 11.96
N ARG A 202 14.66 -10.12 12.57
CA ARG A 202 15.67 -9.53 13.45
C ARG A 202 15.21 -9.61 14.89
N GLY A 203 16.12 -9.92 15.79
CA GLY A 203 15.84 -9.99 17.21
C GLY A 203 16.51 -11.17 17.90
N PRO A 204 16.30 -11.34 19.22
CA PRO A 204 16.80 -12.48 19.93
C PRO A 204 16.33 -13.78 19.27
N ARG A 205 17.23 -14.79 19.24
CA ARG A 205 16.86 -16.10 18.69
C ARG A 205 15.77 -16.72 19.54
N ASP A 206 14.64 -17.03 18.93
CA ASP A 206 13.52 -17.73 19.55
C ASP A 206 13.53 -19.20 19.08
N GLU A 207 13.89 -20.11 20.01
CA GLU A 207 13.99 -21.55 19.68
C GLU A 207 12.64 -22.14 19.29
N GLY A 208 11.52 -21.67 19.87
CA GLY A 208 10.18 -22.12 19.50
C GLY A 208 9.78 -21.74 18.08
N LEU A 209 10.22 -20.57 17.61
CA LEU A 209 10.06 -20.14 16.22
C LEU A 209 10.93 -21.00 15.28
N VAL A 210 12.20 -21.24 15.66
CA VAL A 210 13.12 -22.09 14.87
C VAL A 210 12.62 -23.53 14.79
N ASP A 211 12.14 -24.08 15.90
CA ASP A 211 11.52 -25.41 15.92
C ASP A 211 10.27 -25.46 15.03
N THR A 212 9.44 -24.41 15.07
CA THR A 212 8.24 -24.32 14.21
C THR A 212 8.62 -24.27 12.72
N LEU A 213 9.62 -23.48 12.33
CA LEU A 213 10.14 -23.49 10.96
C LEU A 213 10.64 -24.87 10.55
N SER A 214 11.43 -25.54 11.42
CA SER A 214 11.93 -26.90 11.18
C SER A 214 10.77 -27.91 11.02
N PHE A 215 9.72 -27.77 11.83
CA PHE A 215 8.53 -28.62 11.73
C PHE A 215 7.73 -28.39 10.44
N PHE A 216 7.75 -27.18 9.90
CA PHE A 216 7.21 -26.88 8.57
C PHE A 216 8.17 -27.31 7.44
N GLY A 217 9.26 -27.98 7.75
CA GLY A 217 10.20 -28.52 6.78
C GLY A 217 11.23 -27.51 6.29
N PHE A 218 11.35 -26.35 6.92
CA PHE A 218 12.45 -25.46 6.64
C PHE A 218 13.76 -26.09 7.13
N GLU A 219 14.78 -26.03 6.30
CA GLU A 219 16.11 -26.44 6.65
C GLU A 219 17.05 -25.23 6.70
N ARG A 220 17.98 -25.29 7.63
CA ARG A 220 19.06 -24.31 7.70
C ARG A 220 20.02 -24.55 6.52
N VAL A 221 20.01 -23.63 5.56
CA VAL A 221 20.86 -23.66 4.37
C VAL A 221 22.31 -23.38 4.74
N GLY A 222 22.56 -22.34 5.53
CA GLY A 222 23.89 -21.95 5.95
C GLY A 222 23.94 -20.66 6.73
N SER A 223 25.15 -20.28 7.14
CA SER A 223 25.44 -18.94 7.64
C SER A 223 26.04 -18.10 6.52
N HIS A 224 25.72 -16.81 6.52
CA HIS A 224 26.35 -15.87 5.59
C HIS A 224 27.87 -15.80 5.80
N ARG A 225 28.63 -15.75 4.71
CA ARG A 225 30.10 -15.81 4.75
C ARG A 225 30.78 -14.63 5.48
N SER A 226 30.11 -13.47 5.59
CA SER A 226 30.70 -12.26 6.19
C SER A 226 29.83 -11.64 7.28
N LYS A 227 28.58 -12.08 7.47
CA LYS A 227 27.61 -11.51 8.41
C LYS A 227 27.11 -12.58 9.38
N LEU A 228 26.72 -12.19 10.60
CA LEU A 228 26.19 -13.12 11.61
C LEU A 228 24.68 -13.35 11.40
N ILE A 229 24.33 -13.87 10.21
CA ILE A 229 22.96 -14.19 9.84
C ILE A 229 22.87 -15.60 9.28
N GLU A 230 21.72 -16.23 9.43
CA GLU A 230 21.45 -17.59 8.97
C GLU A 230 20.31 -17.58 7.94
N LEU A 231 20.45 -18.40 6.89
CA LEU A 231 19.39 -18.65 5.92
C LEU A 231 18.69 -19.96 6.22
N TRP A 232 17.36 -19.90 6.29
CA TRP A 232 16.45 -21.04 6.37
C TRP A 232 15.58 -21.05 5.12
N SER A 233 15.38 -22.20 4.51
CA SER A 233 14.63 -22.31 3.24
C SER A 233 13.78 -23.55 3.19
N HIS A 234 12.60 -23.44 2.55
CA HIS A 234 11.77 -24.54 2.10
C HIS A 234 11.10 -24.17 0.78
N GLY A 235 11.42 -24.89 -0.29
CA GLY A 235 10.95 -24.53 -1.63
C GLY A 235 11.34 -23.11 -2.02
N GLY A 236 10.33 -22.31 -2.39
CA GLY A 236 10.52 -20.89 -2.72
C GLY A 236 10.52 -19.94 -1.52
N ALA A 237 10.21 -20.42 -0.31
CA ALA A 237 10.20 -19.58 0.89
C ALA A 237 11.59 -19.52 1.54
N ARG A 238 12.03 -18.30 1.88
CA ARG A 238 13.35 -18.03 2.48
C ARG A 238 13.21 -17.09 3.65
N ILE A 239 13.75 -17.50 4.79
CA ILE A 239 13.76 -16.73 6.03
C ILE A 239 15.21 -16.51 6.45
N ILE A 240 15.59 -15.26 6.61
CA ILE A 240 16.88 -14.87 7.18
C ILE A 240 16.67 -14.60 8.67
N ILE A 241 17.43 -15.29 9.52
CA ILE A 241 17.44 -15.04 10.96
C ILE A 241 18.67 -14.20 11.27
N ASN A 242 18.43 -12.98 11.80
CA ASN A 242 19.43 -12.01 12.17
C ASN A 242 19.36 -11.74 13.68
N PRO A 243 20.26 -12.37 14.49
CA PRO A 243 20.30 -12.17 15.94
C PRO A 243 21.00 -10.86 16.36
N GLY A 244 21.26 -9.94 15.39
CA GLY A 244 21.93 -8.67 15.65
C GLY A 244 21.17 -7.73 16.58
N SER A 245 21.60 -6.47 16.65
CA SER A 245 20.96 -5.47 17.54
C SER A 245 19.47 -5.40 17.32
N ALA A 246 18.71 -5.82 18.32
CA ALA A 246 17.26 -5.87 18.30
C ALA A 246 16.66 -4.60 18.89
N GLU A 247 15.69 -4.04 18.22
CA GLU A 247 14.86 -2.95 18.74
C GLU A 247 13.88 -3.47 19.81
N PHE A 248 13.47 -4.74 19.67
CA PHE A 248 12.47 -5.40 20.50
C PHE A 248 13.03 -6.62 21.24
N GLU A 249 12.35 -7.04 22.29
CA GLU A 249 12.68 -8.24 23.07
C GLU A 249 12.32 -9.56 22.35
N HIS A 250 11.61 -9.50 21.24
CA HIS A 250 11.16 -10.63 20.42
C HIS A 250 11.51 -10.43 18.95
N PRO A 251 11.63 -11.51 18.16
CA PRO A 251 11.89 -11.42 16.74
C PRO A 251 10.73 -10.72 16.00
N TYR A 252 11.08 -9.95 14.97
CA TYR A 252 10.13 -9.22 14.14
C TYR A 252 10.59 -9.18 12.68
N VAL A 253 9.67 -8.90 11.76
CA VAL A 253 9.99 -8.68 10.36
C VAL A 253 10.71 -7.35 10.22
N ALA A 254 12.01 -7.39 10.00
CA ALA A 254 12.85 -6.20 9.87
C ALA A 254 13.12 -5.84 8.41
N ALA A 255 13.13 -6.82 7.51
CA ALA A 255 13.39 -6.58 6.10
C ALA A 255 12.66 -7.56 5.19
N LEU A 256 12.38 -7.09 3.96
CA LEU A 256 11.82 -7.84 2.86
C LEU A 256 12.70 -7.69 1.61
N GLY A 257 12.95 -8.79 0.92
CA GLY A 257 13.61 -8.79 -0.39
C GLY A 257 12.62 -9.00 -1.52
N PHE A 258 12.81 -8.30 -2.63
CA PHE A 258 11.95 -8.38 -3.81
C PHE A 258 12.78 -8.55 -5.08
N ALA A 259 12.47 -9.58 -5.86
CA ALA A 259 13.10 -9.77 -7.15
C ALA A 259 12.53 -8.79 -8.19
N VAL A 260 13.37 -7.90 -8.68
CA VAL A 260 13.04 -6.99 -9.79
C VAL A 260 13.75 -7.42 -11.06
N PRO A 261 13.15 -7.25 -12.24
CA PRO A 261 13.79 -7.65 -13.49
C PRO A 261 15.04 -6.84 -13.84
N ASP A 262 15.05 -5.55 -13.47
CA ASP A 262 16.14 -4.61 -13.75
C ASP A 262 16.43 -3.75 -12.52
N LEU A 263 17.56 -4.04 -11.87
CA LEU A 263 17.96 -3.37 -10.63
C LEU A 263 18.42 -1.93 -10.87
N GLU A 264 19.08 -1.65 -12.00
CA GLU A 264 19.58 -0.30 -12.32
C GLU A 264 18.41 0.65 -12.61
N THR A 265 17.42 0.20 -13.36
CA THR A 265 16.19 0.98 -13.58
C THR A 265 15.43 1.21 -12.27
N ALA A 266 15.38 0.21 -11.38
CA ALA A 266 14.75 0.37 -10.07
C ALA A 266 15.51 1.36 -9.17
N ARG A 267 16.85 1.36 -9.23
CA ARG A 267 17.71 2.34 -8.54
C ARG A 267 17.46 3.77 -9.05
N THR A 268 17.45 3.95 -10.36
CA THR A 268 17.15 5.24 -11.00
C THR A 268 15.79 5.77 -10.56
N ARG A 269 14.76 4.91 -10.57
CA ARG A 269 13.42 5.29 -10.13
C ARG A 269 13.39 5.74 -8.66
N ALA A 270 14.08 5.03 -7.78
CA ALA A 270 14.15 5.40 -6.37
C ALA A 270 14.85 6.76 -6.16
N GLU A 271 15.91 7.05 -6.92
CA GLU A 271 16.58 8.35 -6.92
C GLU A 271 15.65 9.47 -7.40
N GLU A 272 14.91 9.26 -8.48
CA GLU A 272 13.89 10.19 -8.99
C GLU A 272 12.76 10.45 -7.98
N LEU A 273 12.41 9.46 -7.15
CA LEU A 273 11.46 9.57 -6.04
C LEU A 273 12.09 10.21 -4.76
N GLY A 274 13.35 10.60 -4.81
CA GLY A 274 14.06 11.19 -3.67
C GLY A 274 14.30 10.21 -2.52
N MET A 275 14.34 8.89 -2.80
CA MET A 275 14.60 7.87 -1.79
C MET A 275 16.10 7.67 -1.60
N ALA A 276 16.58 7.81 -0.37
CA ALA A 276 17.95 7.50 -0.04
C ALA A 276 18.13 5.99 0.11
N SER A 277 19.15 5.43 -0.56
CA SER A 277 19.53 4.03 -0.36
C SER A 277 20.13 3.81 1.02
N LEU A 278 19.82 2.67 1.63
CA LEU A 278 20.41 2.24 2.89
C LEU A 278 21.91 1.92 2.68
N ALA A 279 22.75 2.39 3.60
CA ALA A 279 24.15 2.03 3.60
C ALA A 279 24.29 0.56 4.01
N ARG A 280 24.63 -0.30 3.05
CA ARG A 280 24.91 -1.72 3.29
C ARG A 280 26.40 -1.99 3.17
N PRO A 281 27.08 -2.38 4.25
CA PRO A 281 28.46 -2.86 4.13
C PRO A 281 28.47 -4.13 3.27
N SER A 282 29.16 -4.11 2.15
CA SER A 282 29.34 -5.27 1.27
C SER A 282 30.83 -5.61 1.12
N GLN A 283 31.13 -6.91 0.98
CA GLN A 283 32.47 -7.40 0.70
C GLN A 283 32.62 -7.71 -0.80
N PRO A 284 33.83 -7.71 -1.36
CA PRO A 284 34.05 -8.08 -2.74
C PRO A 284 33.45 -9.45 -3.06
N GLY A 285 32.63 -9.53 -4.09
CA GLY A 285 31.94 -10.74 -4.54
C GLY A 285 30.63 -11.03 -3.82
N GLU A 286 30.11 -10.14 -2.97
CA GLU A 286 28.71 -10.16 -2.55
C GLU A 286 27.80 -9.60 -3.66
N ALA A 287 26.56 -10.10 -3.68
CA ALA A 287 25.57 -9.68 -4.67
C ALA A 287 25.24 -8.18 -4.56
N ASP A 288 24.99 -7.57 -5.69
CA ASP A 288 24.45 -6.22 -5.74
C ASP A 288 22.95 -6.26 -5.38
N ILE A 289 22.63 -5.72 -4.22
CA ILE A 289 21.26 -5.49 -3.77
C ILE A 289 21.15 -4.07 -3.25
N VAL A 290 20.03 -3.42 -3.49
CA VAL A 290 19.80 -2.06 -3.02
C VAL A 290 18.67 -2.03 -1.99
N GLY A 291 18.89 -1.35 -0.88
CA GLY A 291 17.91 -1.26 0.21
C GLY A 291 17.36 0.14 0.38
N PHE A 292 16.11 0.22 0.81
CA PHE A 292 15.40 1.46 1.16
C PHE A 292 14.65 1.24 2.47
N ALA A 293 14.52 2.29 3.29
CA ALA A 293 13.67 2.24 4.47
C ALA A 293 12.23 2.63 4.10
N SER A 294 11.27 1.79 4.44
CA SER A 294 9.86 2.17 4.41
C SER A 294 9.53 3.12 5.58
N PRO A 295 8.40 3.83 5.55
CA PRO A 295 8.06 4.81 6.59
C PRO A 295 8.01 4.24 8.02
N ASP A 296 7.67 2.98 8.19
CA ASP A 296 7.66 2.29 9.49
C ASP A 296 9.03 1.75 9.95
N GLY A 297 10.07 1.94 9.11
CA GLY A 297 11.41 1.45 9.36
C GLY A 297 11.70 0.05 8.83
N THR A 298 10.73 -0.67 8.27
CA THR A 298 10.99 -1.95 7.59
C THR A 298 11.92 -1.71 6.40
N GLU A 299 13.00 -2.46 6.32
CA GLU A 299 13.96 -2.38 5.22
C GLU A 299 13.42 -3.14 3.99
N VAL A 300 13.44 -2.51 2.84
CA VAL A 300 13.00 -3.09 1.56
C VAL A 300 14.21 -3.21 0.65
N TYR A 301 14.57 -4.44 0.31
CA TYR A 301 15.70 -4.74 -0.55
C TYR A 301 15.21 -5.19 -1.93
N LEU A 302 15.84 -4.64 -2.98
CA LEU A 302 15.65 -5.06 -4.36
C LEU A 302 16.83 -5.89 -4.78
N ASP A 303 16.55 -7.04 -5.39
CA ASP A 303 17.53 -7.98 -5.90
C ASP A 303 17.11 -8.56 -7.26
N GLN A 304 17.93 -9.44 -7.81
CA GLN A 304 17.65 -10.13 -9.07
C GLN A 304 17.69 -11.65 -8.86
N LEU A 305 16.98 -12.35 -9.73
CA LEU A 305 17.08 -13.79 -9.85
C LEU A 305 18.10 -14.14 -10.95
N ASP A 306 18.86 -15.21 -10.74
CA ASP A 306 19.70 -15.81 -11.76
C ASP A 306 18.86 -16.63 -12.78
N ASP A 307 19.54 -17.29 -13.74
CA ASP A 307 18.90 -18.10 -14.78
C ASP A 307 18.16 -19.33 -14.24
N ASP A 308 18.54 -19.81 -13.06
CA ASP A 308 17.89 -20.93 -12.36
C ASP A 308 16.72 -20.47 -11.46
N GLY A 309 16.45 -19.15 -11.39
CA GLY A 309 15.40 -18.56 -10.58
C GLY A 309 15.76 -18.41 -9.10
N LEU A 310 17.04 -18.48 -8.75
CA LEU A 310 17.53 -18.23 -7.41
C LEU A 310 17.94 -16.76 -7.24
N PRO A 311 17.77 -16.20 -6.04
CA PRO A 311 18.31 -14.87 -5.76
C PRO A 311 19.84 -14.84 -5.93
N THR A 312 20.37 -13.81 -6.56
CA THR A 312 21.82 -13.68 -6.83
C THR A 312 22.69 -13.75 -5.57
N TRP A 313 22.13 -13.42 -4.40
CA TRP A 313 22.79 -13.50 -3.10
C TRP A 313 22.80 -14.91 -2.48
N TRP A 314 22.15 -15.92 -3.10
CA TRP A 314 22.06 -17.28 -2.55
C TRP A 314 23.44 -17.89 -2.24
N SER A 315 24.39 -17.71 -3.14
CA SER A 315 25.77 -18.22 -3.00
C SER A 315 26.55 -17.63 -1.81
N GLU A 316 26.02 -16.58 -1.16
CA GLU A 316 26.62 -16.02 0.06
C GLU A 316 26.38 -16.91 1.30
N PHE A 317 25.40 -17.83 1.20
CA PHE A 317 25.05 -18.78 2.26
C PHE A 317 25.38 -20.23 1.91
N SER A 318 25.27 -20.63 0.65
CA SER A 318 25.47 -22.00 0.22
C SER A 318 25.80 -22.10 -1.27
N ASP A 319 26.69 -23.05 -1.61
CA ASP A 319 26.98 -23.45 -2.99
C ASP A 319 26.02 -24.54 -3.50
N GLN A 320 25.13 -25.05 -2.64
CA GLN A 320 24.16 -26.09 -3.00
C GLN A 320 22.82 -25.45 -3.39
N PRO A 321 22.12 -26.01 -4.39
CA PRO A 321 20.78 -25.56 -4.72
C PRO A 321 19.81 -25.86 -3.56
N PRO A 322 18.67 -25.14 -3.48
CA PRO A 322 17.64 -25.43 -2.48
C PRO A 322 17.01 -26.79 -2.73
N GLN A 323 16.46 -27.39 -1.69
CA GLN A 323 15.72 -28.64 -1.81
C GLN A 323 14.48 -28.47 -2.68
N THR A 324 14.21 -29.47 -3.52
CA THR A 324 13.14 -29.47 -4.53
C THR A 324 11.81 -30.05 -4.06
N SER A 325 11.67 -30.40 -2.79
CA SER A 325 10.42 -30.98 -2.29
C SER A 325 9.52 -29.93 -1.66
N PRO A 326 8.40 -29.59 -2.27
CA PRO A 326 7.65 -28.42 -1.85
C PRO A 326 6.34 -28.78 -1.17
N GLU A 327 6.37 -29.09 0.10
CA GLU A 327 5.16 -28.92 0.92
C GLU A 327 4.81 -27.42 0.98
N ILE A 328 5.82 -26.55 1.13
CA ILE A 328 5.72 -25.09 1.01
C ILE A 328 6.32 -24.67 -0.33
N THR A 329 5.53 -23.92 -1.11
CA THR A 329 5.92 -23.51 -2.46
C THR A 329 6.59 -22.13 -2.49
N GLY A 330 6.33 -21.28 -1.49
CA GLY A 330 6.86 -19.94 -1.40
C GLY A 330 6.19 -19.12 -0.31
N ILE A 331 6.51 -17.82 -0.28
CA ILE A 331 5.83 -16.83 0.55
C ILE A 331 4.59 -16.35 -0.24
N ASP A 332 3.38 -16.53 0.32
CA ASP A 332 2.13 -16.02 -0.26
C ASP A 332 1.98 -14.52 -0.02
N HIS A 333 2.13 -14.11 1.23
CA HIS A 333 2.05 -12.70 1.62
C HIS A 333 2.78 -12.45 2.94
N VAL A 334 3.05 -11.17 3.20
CA VAL A 334 3.55 -10.70 4.49
C VAL A 334 2.60 -9.63 5.02
N ASN A 335 2.24 -9.73 6.29
CA ASN A 335 1.50 -8.71 6.99
C ASN A 335 2.45 -7.84 7.80
N LEU A 336 2.39 -6.53 7.55
CA LEU A 336 3.14 -5.51 8.26
C LEU A 336 2.16 -4.61 9.02
N SER A 337 2.34 -4.51 10.32
CA SER A 337 1.59 -3.56 11.11
C SER A 337 2.20 -2.18 11.03
N GLN A 338 1.41 -1.22 10.62
CA GLN A 338 1.83 0.17 10.42
C GLN A 338 1.40 1.04 11.60
N PRO A 339 2.28 1.90 12.12
CA PRO A 339 1.86 3.00 12.96
C PRO A 339 0.82 3.84 12.21
N TRP A 340 -0.25 4.25 12.89
CA TRP A 340 -1.37 4.95 12.29
C TRP A 340 -0.97 6.20 11.48
N HIS A 341 0.12 6.88 11.88
CA HIS A 341 0.62 8.10 11.24
C HIS A 341 1.56 7.84 10.05
N TYR A 342 1.96 6.58 9.80
CA TYR A 342 2.79 6.18 8.66
C TYR A 342 2.04 5.35 7.62
N PHE A 343 0.78 5.02 7.87
CA PHE A 343 0.04 4.12 7.01
C PHE A 343 -0.10 4.64 5.58
N ASP A 344 -0.56 5.88 5.42
CA ASP A 344 -0.77 6.46 4.09
C ASP A 344 0.58 6.63 3.36
N SER A 345 1.63 7.08 4.05
CA SER A 345 2.99 7.13 3.50
C SER A 345 3.54 5.76 3.09
N ALA A 346 3.20 4.68 3.82
CA ALA A 346 3.59 3.32 3.44
C ALA A 346 2.89 2.87 2.15
N VAL A 347 1.60 3.19 1.98
CA VAL A 347 0.87 2.95 0.73
C VAL A 347 1.59 3.63 -0.43
N LEU A 348 1.89 4.93 -0.32
CA LEU A 348 2.61 5.68 -1.35
C LEU A 348 4.01 5.09 -1.62
N PHE A 349 4.72 4.65 -0.57
CA PHE A 349 6.05 4.04 -0.69
C PHE A 349 6.01 2.79 -1.57
N TYR A 350 5.15 1.83 -1.25
CA TYR A 350 5.05 0.58 -2.00
C TYR A 350 4.45 0.78 -3.41
N THR A 351 3.50 1.70 -3.57
CA THR A 351 2.95 2.07 -4.88
C THR A 351 4.00 2.74 -5.76
N SER A 352 4.73 3.72 -5.23
CA SER A 352 5.66 4.50 -6.05
C SER A 352 6.97 3.75 -6.35
N LEU A 353 7.55 3.04 -5.38
CA LEU A 353 8.81 2.30 -5.55
C LEU A 353 8.64 0.99 -6.31
N LEU A 354 7.67 0.16 -5.90
CA LEU A 354 7.49 -1.20 -6.43
C LEU A 354 6.37 -1.31 -7.47
N THR A 355 5.67 -0.21 -7.75
CA THR A 355 4.49 -0.18 -8.63
C THR A 355 3.40 -1.18 -8.23
N LEU A 356 3.28 -1.47 -6.92
CA LEU A 356 2.21 -2.33 -6.42
C LEU A 356 0.88 -1.59 -6.43
N ASP A 357 -0.18 -2.32 -6.79
CA ASP A 357 -1.54 -1.79 -6.81
C ASP A 357 -2.12 -1.83 -5.39
N ALA A 358 -2.53 -0.67 -4.88
CA ALA A 358 -3.28 -0.57 -3.63
C ALA A 358 -4.72 -1.09 -3.86
N GLN A 359 -5.10 -2.14 -3.15
CA GLN A 359 -6.47 -2.67 -3.18
C GLN A 359 -7.39 -1.80 -2.33
N GLU A 360 -8.69 -2.05 -2.37
CA GLU A 360 -9.66 -1.35 -1.52
C GLU A 360 -9.30 -1.50 -0.04
N SER A 361 -9.33 -0.39 0.70
CA SER A 361 -9.09 -0.39 2.15
C SER A 361 -10.28 -0.98 2.88
N LEU A 362 -10.01 -1.88 3.82
CA LEU A 362 -11.02 -2.56 4.62
C LEU A 362 -10.91 -2.15 6.09
N GLU A 363 -12.05 -2.02 6.76
CA GLU A 363 -12.13 -1.90 8.21
C GLU A 363 -12.51 -3.24 8.81
N LEU A 364 -11.63 -3.81 9.63
CA LEU A 364 -11.79 -5.12 10.24
C LEU A 364 -12.10 -4.97 11.73
N ALA A 365 -13.13 -5.65 12.19
CA ALA A 365 -13.48 -5.68 13.61
C ALA A 365 -12.41 -6.42 14.42
N ALA A 366 -11.90 -5.79 15.46
CA ALA A 366 -10.93 -6.34 16.41
C ALA A 366 -11.44 -6.15 17.85
N PRO A 367 -10.94 -6.93 18.84
CA PRO A 367 -11.37 -6.80 20.22
C PRO A 367 -11.22 -5.40 20.83
N LEU A 368 -10.24 -4.64 20.37
CA LEU A 368 -9.93 -3.28 20.86
C LEU A 368 -10.41 -2.15 19.92
N GLY A 369 -11.19 -2.46 18.88
CA GLY A 369 -11.68 -1.46 17.93
C GLY A 369 -11.61 -1.92 16.48
N LEU A 370 -11.59 -0.96 15.55
CA LEU A 370 -11.44 -1.25 14.11
C LEU A 370 -9.96 -1.20 13.72
N VAL A 371 -9.53 -2.15 12.90
CA VAL A 371 -8.22 -2.19 12.26
C VAL A 371 -8.43 -1.86 10.78
N ARG A 372 -7.84 -0.77 10.31
CA ARG A 372 -7.79 -0.46 8.88
C ARG A 372 -6.73 -1.34 8.24
N SER A 373 -7.09 -2.02 7.17
CA SER A 373 -6.24 -2.92 6.42
C SER A 373 -6.25 -2.55 4.95
N GLN A 374 -5.08 -2.52 4.33
CA GLN A 374 -4.95 -2.31 2.88
C GLN A 374 -3.91 -3.25 2.30
N VAL A 375 -4.27 -3.90 1.22
CA VAL A 375 -3.36 -4.81 0.56
C VAL A 375 -2.68 -4.13 -0.62
N MET A 376 -1.36 -4.23 -0.66
CA MET A 376 -0.51 -3.85 -1.79
C MET A 376 -0.18 -5.10 -2.59
N ARG A 377 -0.45 -5.10 -3.89
CA ARG A 377 -0.38 -6.31 -4.69
C ARG A 377 0.23 -6.06 -6.06
N SER A 378 1.03 -7.01 -6.56
CA SER A 378 1.40 -7.05 -7.98
C SER A 378 0.23 -7.53 -8.85
N ALA A 379 0.13 -7.08 -10.09
CA ALA A 379 -0.93 -7.47 -11.03
C ALA A 379 -0.98 -9.00 -11.24
N SER A 380 0.18 -9.66 -11.22
CA SER A 380 0.27 -11.13 -11.25
C SER A 380 -0.22 -11.80 -9.96
N GLY A 381 -0.34 -11.06 -8.86
CA GLY A 381 -0.61 -11.60 -7.54
C GLY A 381 0.54 -12.43 -6.94
N SER A 382 1.73 -12.35 -7.49
CA SER A 382 2.91 -13.06 -6.97
C SER A 382 3.55 -12.36 -5.77
N VAL A 383 3.29 -11.08 -5.59
CA VAL A 383 3.68 -10.28 -4.43
C VAL A 383 2.45 -9.70 -3.78
N ARG A 384 2.33 -9.89 -2.47
CA ARG A 384 1.23 -9.36 -1.65
C ARG A 384 1.78 -8.91 -0.30
N LEU A 385 1.44 -7.69 0.08
CA LEU A 385 1.72 -7.12 1.40
C LEU A 385 0.40 -6.65 1.99
N ALA A 386 0.08 -7.08 3.21
CA ALA A 386 -1.06 -6.57 3.95
C ALA A 386 -0.56 -5.52 4.95
N LEU A 387 -0.93 -4.27 4.75
CA LEU A 387 -0.63 -3.16 5.65
C LEU A 387 -1.81 -2.97 6.61
N ASN A 388 -1.58 -3.16 7.91
CA ASN A 388 -2.60 -3.02 8.93
C ASN A 388 -2.26 -1.88 9.88
N VAL A 389 -3.20 -0.94 10.05
CA VAL A 389 -3.06 0.08 11.10
C VAL A 389 -3.34 -0.56 12.45
N TYR A 390 -2.43 -0.43 13.38
CA TYR A 390 -2.70 -0.76 14.77
C TYR A 390 -3.01 0.52 15.57
N PRO A 391 -3.96 0.46 16.51
CA PRO A 391 -4.31 1.60 17.33
C PRO A 391 -3.11 2.03 18.17
N PRO A 392 -2.95 3.34 18.47
CA PRO A 392 -1.91 3.82 19.34
C PRO A 392 -2.06 3.17 20.72
N GLY A 393 -1.01 2.49 21.18
CA GLY A 393 -0.96 1.91 22.51
C GLY A 393 -0.77 3.00 23.58
N GLU A 394 -1.08 2.66 24.84
CA GLU A 394 -0.85 3.57 25.98
C GLU A 394 0.66 3.82 26.24
N ASN A 395 1.54 2.96 25.71
CA ASN A 395 3.00 3.08 25.83
C ASN A 395 3.61 3.68 24.55
N PRO A 396 4.34 4.79 24.66
CA PRO A 396 4.99 5.45 23.53
C PRO A 396 6.13 4.63 22.88
N VAL A 397 6.63 3.59 23.55
CA VAL A 397 7.64 2.67 23.03
C VAL A 397 7.17 1.24 23.35
N PRO A 398 6.60 0.52 22.39
CA PRO A 398 6.20 -0.86 22.63
C PRO A 398 7.45 -1.74 22.86
N LYS A 399 7.41 -2.59 23.89
CA LYS A 399 8.47 -3.58 24.16
C LYS A 399 8.45 -4.75 23.19
N SER A 400 7.32 -4.99 22.58
CA SER A 400 7.12 -6.03 21.57
C SER A 400 6.78 -5.39 20.22
N PRO A 401 7.21 -5.98 19.11
CA PRO A 401 6.79 -5.53 17.79
C PRO A 401 5.26 -5.63 17.68
N PRO A 402 4.64 -4.74 16.90
CA PRO A 402 3.23 -4.89 16.56
C PRO A 402 3.01 -6.21 15.81
N ALA A 403 1.78 -6.72 15.86
CA ALA A 403 1.44 -8.02 15.27
C ALA A 403 1.76 -8.09 13.77
N GLN A 404 2.68 -8.98 13.41
CA GLN A 404 3.13 -9.23 12.03
C GLN A 404 3.00 -10.72 11.72
N HIS A 405 2.81 -11.08 10.45
CA HIS A 405 2.88 -12.48 10.07
C HIS A 405 3.48 -12.71 8.68
N ILE A 406 3.98 -13.92 8.50
CA ILE A 406 4.45 -14.44 7.22
C ILE A 406 3.55 -15.59 6.84
N ALA A 407 2.92 -15.50 5.68
CA ALA A 407 2.08 -16.56 5.13
C ALA A 407 2.84 -17.37 4.10
N PHE A 408 2.89 -18.68 4.31
CA PHE A 408 3.51 -19.64 3.39
C PHE A 408 2.47 -20.33 2.54
N ALA A 409 2.69 -20.36 1.23
CA ALA A 409 1.84 -21.07 0.29
C ALA A 409 2.11 -22.59 0.31
N THR A 410 1.06 -23.40 0.32
CA THR A 410 1.15 -24.86 0.18
C THR A 410 0.19 -25.40 -0.88
N ARG A 411 0.47 -26.59 -1.40
CA ARG A 411 -0.43 -27.31 -2.32
C ARG A 411 -1.38 -28.27 -1.61
N ASP A 412 -1.06 -28.68 -0.38
CA ASP A 412 -1.89 -29.58 0.44
C ASP A 412 -1.84 -29.14 1.92
N ILE A 413 -2.75 -28.21 2.24
CA ILE A 413 -2.84 -27.67 3.58
C ILE A 413 -3.33 -28.71 4.61
N PHE A 414 -4.13 -29.68 4.17
CA PHE A 414 -4.63 -30.73 5.06
C PHE A 414 -3.49 -31.68 5.49
N ALA A 415 -2.61 -32.03 4.55
CA ALA A 415 -1.44 -32.85 4.87
C ALA A 415 -0.50 -32.12 5.83
N LEU A 416 -0.23 -30.83 5.53
CA LEU A 416 0.67 -30.03 6.36
C LEU A 416 0.10 -29.76 7.76
N ALA A 417 -1.19 -29.47 7.88
CA ALA A 417 -1.85 -29.26 9.18
C ALA A 417 -1.88 -30.57 10.03
N ARG A 418 -2.10 -31.72 9.40
CA ARG A 418 -2.00 -33.03 10.11
C ARG A 418 -0.58 -33.28 10.60
N SER A 419 0.43 -33.05 9.75
CA SER A 419 1.85 -33.19 10.11
C SER A 419 2.23 -32.25 11.26
N ALA A 420 1.82 -30.98 11.18
CA ALA A 420 2.04 -29.99 12.22
C ALA A 420 1.48 -30.46 13.57
N LYS A 421 0.22 -30.91 13.58
CA LYS A 421 -0.44 -31.42 14.78
C LYS A 421 0.26 -32.66 15.35
N GLN A 422 0.67 -33.60 14.49
CA GLN A 422 1.39 -34.81 14.92
C GLN A 422 2.76 -34.50 15.54
N ARG A 423 3.43 -33.47 15.07
CA ARG A 423 4.73 -33.00 15.57
C ARG A 423 4.60 -32.07 16.79
N GLY A 424 3.37 -31.77 17.25
CA GLY A 424 3.13 -30.98 18.44
C GLY A 424 3.23 -29.47 18.25
N ILE A 425 3.10 -28.98 16.99
CA ILE A 425 3.01 -27.52 16.76
C ILE A 425 1.71 -27.01 17.34
N GLU A 426 1.80 -25.98 18.16
CA GLU A 426 0.64 -25.28 18.69
C GLU A 426 0.05 -24.37 17.59
N LEU A 427 -1.10 -24.79 17.07
CA LEU A 427 -1.91 -23.98 16.16
C LEU A 427 -2.85 -23.07 16.95
N LEU A 428 -3.13 -21.89 16.41
CA LEU A 428 -4.10 -20.97 16.99
C LEU A 428 -5.47 -21.66 17.07
N PRO A 429 -6.08 -21.78 18.28
CA PRO A 429 -7.33 -22.51 18.44
C PRO A 429 -8.52 -21.70 17.91
N VAL A 430 -9.27 -22.29 16.98
CA VAL A 430 -10.50 -21.71 16.43
C VAL A 430 -11.71 -22.29 17.17
N GLY A 431 -12.61 -21.42 17.60
CA GLY A 431 -13.79 -21.83 18.36
C GLY A 431 -14.85 -22.59 17.54
N ASP A 432 -15.55 -23.54 18.15
CA ASP A 432 -16.56 -24.39 17.51
C ASP A 432 -17.67 -23.61 16.79
N ASN A 433 -18.02 -22.43 17.26
CA ASN A 433 -19.06 -21.61 16.64
C ASN A 433 -18.67 -21.14 15.22
N TYR A 434 -17.38 -20.99 14.94
CA TYR A 434 -16.92 -20.65 13.61
C TYR A 434 -17.33 -21.71 12.58
N TYR A 435 -17.11 -22.99 12.89
CA TYR A 435 -17.42 -24.08 11.95
C TYR A 435 -18.92 -24.27 11.73
N ARG A 436 -19.73 -24.05 12.78
CA ARG A 436 -21.20 -24.03 12.64
C ARG A 436 -21.70 -22.88 11.79
N ASP A 437 -21.05 -21.71 11.90
CA ASP A 437 -21.33 -20.56 11.04
C ASP A 437 -20.96 -20.84 9.57
N LEU A 438 -19.83 -21.51 9.32
CA LEU A 438 -19.43 -21.92 7.97
C LEU A 438 -20.47 -22.82 7.30
N GLU A 439 -21.00 -23.83 8.02
CA GLU A 439 -22.06 -24.70 7.52
C GLU A 439 -23.30 -23.88 7.14
N ALA A 440 -23.72 -22.97 8.02
CA ALA A 440 -24.91 -22.14 7.81
C ALA A 440 -24.72 -21.09 6.69
N ARG A 441 -23.59 -20.40 6.67
CA ARG A 441 -23.33 -19.25 5.79
C ARG A 441 -22.88 -19.67 4.40
N LEU A 442 -22.04 -20.70 4.31
CA LEU A 442 -21.43 -21.12 3.04
C LEU A 442 -22.00 -22.46 2.53
N GLY A 443 -22.88 -23.11 3.28
CA GLY A 443 -23.47 -24.38 2.90
C GLY A 443 -22.45 -25.51 2.74
N LEU A 444 -21.37 -25.49 3.56
CA LEU A 444 -20.41 -26.59 3.60
C LEU A 444 -21.07 -27.85 4.13
N ASP A 445 -20.69 -28.98 3.56
CA ASP A 445 -21.13 -30.27 4.12
C ASP A 445 -20.47 -30.54 5.47
N SER A 446 -21.19 -31.26 6.32
CA SER A 446 -20.75 -31.51 7.73
C SER A 446 -19.42 -32.29 7.80
N GLN A 447 -19.07 -33.10 6.83
CA GLN A 447 -17.82 -33.84 6.81
C GLN A 447 -16.64 -32.88 6.57
N THR A 448 -16.76 -31.98 5.60
CA THR A 448 -15.78 -30.93 5.33
C THR A 448 -15.61 -30.02 6.54
N ALA A 449 -16.72 -29.52 7.11
CA ALA A 449 -16.68 -28.66 8.31
C ALA A 449 -16.00 -29.37 9.49
N GLN A 450 -16.24 -30.67 9.68
CA GLN A 450 -15.57 -31.46 10.72
C GLN A 450 -14.05 -31.57 10.46
N GLN A 451 -13.62 -31.83 9.22
CA GLN A 451 -12.18 -31.90 8.90
C GLN A 451 -11.47 -30.56 9.14
N LEU A 452 -12.10 -29.44 8.76
CA LEU A 452 -11.58 -28.10 9.05
C LEU A 452 -11.43 -27.87 10.55
N ARG A 453 -12.44 -28.23 11.33
CA ARG A 453 -12.46 -28.13 12.79
C ARG A 453 -11.37 -28.94 13.48
N GLU A 454 -11.17 -30.20 13.04
CA GLU A 454 -10.16 -31.11 13.62
C GLU A 454 -8.74 -30.58 13.44
N LEU A 455 -8.50 -29.78 12.38
CA LEU A 455 -7.19 -29.25 12.01
C LEU A 455 -7.04 -27.75 12.29
N ASN A 456 -8.01 -27.10 12.95
CA ASN A 456 -8.06 -25.64 13.17
C ASN A 456 -7.91 -24.83 11.88
N LEU A 457 -8.42 -25.34 10.74
CA LEU A 457 -8.37 -24.64 9.46
C LEU A 457 -9.49 -23.62 9.37
N LEU A 458 -9.14 -22.42 8.91
CA LEU A 458 -10.06 -21.39 8.51
C LEU A 458 -10.33 -21.53 7.00
N TYR A 459 -11.53 -21.13 6.57
CA TYR A 459 -11.98 -21.28 5.20
C TYR A 459 -12.68 -19.99 4.74
N ASP A 460 -12.41 -19.60 3.51
CA ASP A 460 -13.13 -18.57 2.80
C ASP A 460 -13.30 -18.95 1.32
N ARG A 461 -14.25 -18.36 0.63
CA ARG A 461 -14.42 -18.51 -0.81
C ARG A 461 -15.01 -17.25 -1.44
N ASP A 462 -14.62 -17.02 -2.67
CA ASP A 462 -15.21 -16.02 -3.55
C ASP A 462 -15.90 -16.69 -4.76
N ALA A 463 -16.23 -15.89 -5.77
CA ALA A 463 -16.83 -16.40 -7.01
C ALA A 463 -15.88 -17.29 -7.83
N ASN A 464 -14.58 -17.19 -7.63
CA ASN A 464 -13.56 -17.83 -8.43
C ASN A 464 -12.93 -19.05 -7.77
N GLY A 465 -12.84 -19.07 -6.43
CA GLY A 465 -12.11 -20.13 -5.76
C GLY A 465 -12.24 -20.17 -4.24
N GLU A 466 -11.34 -20.91 -3.61
CA GLU A 466 -11.36 -21.18 -2.18
C GLU A 466 -10.02 -20.83 -1.55
N PHE A 467 -10.08 -20.47 -0.28
CA PHE A 467 -8.94 -20.12 0.54
C PHE A 467 -9.00 -20.86 1.87
N LEU A 468 -7.99 -21.65 2.11
CA LEU A 468 -7.81 -22.40 3.35
C LEU A 468 -6.57 -21.88 4.05
N HIS A 469 -6.63 -21.71 5.35
CA HIS A 469 -5.47 -21.24 6.11
C HIS A 469 -5.54 -21.62 7.58
N PHE A 470 -4.38 -21.65 8.24
CA PHE A 470 -4.23 -21.77 9.68
C PHE A 470 -3.05 -20.95 10.18
N TYR A 471 -3.06 -20.67 11.48
CA TYR A 471 -2.03 -19.86 12.14
C TYR A 471 -1.32 -20.66 13.24
N THR A 472 -0.05 -20.33 13.46
CA THR A 472 0.68 -20.77 14.65
C THR A 472 0.31 -19.92 15.87
N ARG A 473 0.84 -20.29 17.03
CA ARG A 473 0.89 -19.40 18.20
C ARG A 473 1.69 -18.14 17.89
N ASN A 474 1.57 -17.15 18.77
CA ASN A 474 2.33 -15.89 18.72
C ASN A 474 3.74 -16.07 19.32
N PHE A 475 4.74 -15.48 18.67
CA PHE A 475 6.14 -15.38 19.09
C PHE A 475 6.47 -13.92 19.44
N GLY A 476 5.77 -13.36 20.43
CA GLY A 476 5.99 -11.99 20.88
C GLY A 476 5.51 -10.88 19.92
N GLY A 477 4.52 -11.17 19.05
CA GLY A 477 4.00 -10.27 18.02
C GLY A 477 4.11 -10.87 16.62
N LEU A 478 5.12 -11.69 16.36
CA LEU A 478 5.25 -12.44 15.11
C LEU A 478 4.51 -13.78 15.18
N PHE A 479 3.80 -14.16 14.14
CA PHE A 479 3.23 -15.51 13.97
C PHE A 479 3.33 -15.95 12.50
N LEU A 480 3.19 -17.24 12.27
CA LEU A 480 3.25 -17.82 10.93
C LEU A 480 1.84 -18.24 10.51
N GLU A 481 1.59 -18.11 9.22
CA GLU A 481 0.40 -18.55 8.55
C GLU A 481 0.75 -19.57 7.49
N VAL A 482 -0.09 -20.56 7.25
CA VAL A 482 -0.01 -21.43 6.08
C VAL A 482 -1.30 -21.29 5.31
N VAL A 483 -1.18 -21.13 3.99
CA VAL A 483 -2.33 -20.87 3.12
C VAL A 483 -2.34 -21.80 1.90
N GLN A 484 -3.54 -22.15 1.47
CA GLN A 484 -3.79 -22.78 0.19
C GLN A 484 -4.87 -22.02 -0.55
N ARG A 485 -4.54 -21.59 -1.77
CA ARG A 485 -5.47 -20.98 -2.72
C ARG A 485 -5.81 -21.96 -3.82
N THR A 486 -7.07 -22.07 -4.18
CA THR A 486 -7.50 -22.95 -5.29
C THR A 486 -8.34 -22.14 -6.28
N ASN A 487 -8.39 -22.59 -7.52
CA ASN A 487 -9.26 -22.12 -8.60
C ASN A 487 -9.26 -20.59 -8.86
N GLY A 488 -8.18 -19.88 -8.47
CA GLY A 488 -8.08 -18.45 -8.73
C GLY A 488 -8.67 -17.55 -7.65
N TYR A 489 -8.87 -18.07 -6.41
CA TYR A 489 -9.20 -17.23 -5.26
C TYR A 489 -8.17 -16.11 -5.10
N ASP A 490 -8.64 -14.88 -5.01
CA ASP A 490 -7.79 -13.69 -5.01
C ASP A 490 -7.92 -12.84 -3.73
N GLY A 491 -8.83 -13.20 -2.84
CA GLY A 491 -8.99 -12.56 -1.53
C GLY A 491 -7.85 -12.90 -0.54
N TYR A 492 -8.01 -12.42 0.69
CA TYR A 492 -7.02 -12.56 1.78
C TYR A 492 -7.64 -13.20 3.03
N GLY A 493 -8.76 -13.91 2.87
CA GLY A 493 -9.48 -14.41 4.00
C GLY A 493 -9.94 -13.31 4.98
N ALA A 494 -10.16 -12.09 4.50
CA ALA A 494 -10.57 -10.95 5.32
C ALA A 494 -11.78 -11.25 6.23
N PRO A 495 -12.81 -12.03 5.79
CA PRO A 495 -13.91 -12.43 6.66
C PRO A 495 -13.48 -13.23 7.90
N ASN A 496 -12.30 -13.86 7.87
CA ASN A 496 -11.73 -14.63 8.97
C ASN A 496 -10.86 -13.80 9.92
N ALA A 497 -10.47 -12.58 9.54
CA ALA A 497 -9.60 -11.74 10.36
C ALA A 497 -10.19 -11.45 11.77
N PRO A 498 -11.49 -11.14 11.94
CA PRO A 498 -12.09 -10.98 13.28
C PRO A 498 -12.00 -12.25 14.13
N ILE A 499 -12.11 -13.43 13.52
CA ILE A 499 -12.01 -14.73 14.21
C ILE A 499 -10.59 -14.94 14.72
N ARG A 500 -9.59 -14.68 13.87
CA ARG A 500 -8.16 -14.73 14.23
C ARG A 500 -7.84 -13.76 15.37
N LEU A 501 -8.22 -12.49 15.23
CA LEU A 501 -7.95 -11.45 16.22
C LEU A 501 -8.58 -11.79 17.59
N ALA A 502 -9.80 -12.30 17.59
CA ALA A 502 -10.47 -12.76 18.83
C ALA A 502 -9.80 -14.00 19.42
N ALA A 503 -9.28 -14.92 18.59
CA ALA A 503 -8.57 -16.11 19.06
C ALA A 503 -7.21 -15.74 19.67
N GLN A 504 -6.43 -14.87 19.02
CA GLN A 504 -5.15 -14.37 19.53
C GLN A 504 -5.33 -13.64 20.85
N HIS A 505 -6.30 -12.73 20.95
CA HIS A 505 -6.57 -12.01 22.20
C HIS A 505 -6.89 -12.95 23.39
N ARG A 506 -7.51 -14.10 23.14
CA ARG A 506 -7.77 -15.11 24.18
C ARG A 506 -6.53 -15.95 24.54
N SER A 507 -5.60 -16.11 23.60
CA SER A 507 -4.38 -16.91 23.82
C SER A 507 -3.28 -16.13 24.52
N ASP A 508 -3.26 -14.80 24.37
CA ASP A 508 -2.25 -13.89 24.90
C ASP A 508 -2.66 -13.33 26.29
N GLY A 509 -3.89 -13.57 26.76
CA GLY A 509 -4.43 -13.18 28.09
C GLY A 509 -4.61 -14.36 28.98
#